data_4e7021961d847205e75dc3360a6cfd9a
#
_entry.id   4e7021961d847205e75dc3360a6cfd9a
#
_cell.length_a   1.000
_cell.length_b   1.000
_cell.length_c   1.000
_cell.angle_alpha   90.00
_cell.angle_beta   90.00
_cell.angle_gamma   90.00
#
_symmetry.space_group_name_H-M   'P 1'
#
loop_
_entity.id
_entity.type
_entity.pdbx_description
1 polymer ?
#
loop_
_entity_poly.entity_id
_entity_poly.type
_entity_poly.pdbx_seq_one_letter_code
_entity_poly.pdbx_strand_id
1 'polypeptide(L)'
;MDYNLLQAEEGNTFMTTPVSVNEKKDFIRWFLNHYQLKRRECVWILNYLMSHDQLMEKVHFVENAEKCPRGLIMSTHCVDEVPFRFYKENVMTTDAEKSFHDIRLNRDEDIYIQLNFYASNQSHQYAAVQVDNPFMAKKIQISEKDKMIAEQFLVNSIEKFQKDRLKQLIDEALDSGDRELFQTLTEKLKMLQNN
;
A
#
# COMPACT_ATOMS: atom_id res chain seq x y z
N MET A 1 7.03 25.08 45.25
CA MET A 1 6.51 25.82 44.07
C MET A 1 7.07 25.08 42.85
N ASP A 2 6.38 24.04 42.47
CA ASP A 2 6.83 23.17 41.41
C ASP A 2 5.92 23.37 40.18
N TYR A 3 6.49 23.96 39.13
CA TYR A 3 5.84 24.06 37.84
C TYR A 3 6.24 22.84 36.97
N ASN A 4 5.37 21.86 36.96
CA ASN A 4 5.45 20.73 36.04
C ASN A 4 4.98 21.20 34.65
N LEU A 5 5.90 21.36 33.74
CA LEU A 5 5.65 21.55 32.31
C LEU A 5 5.29 20.21 31.70
N LEU A 6 3.99 19.98 31.54
CA LEU A 6 3.45 18.94 30.64
C LEU A 6 3.71 19.39 29.20
N GLN A 7 4.73 18.83 28.58
CA GLN A 7 4.87 18.87 27.12
C GLN A 7 3.83 17.91 26.53
N ALA A 8 2.77 18.48 25.96
CA ALA A 8 1.86 17.76 25.09
C ALA A 8 2.60 17.43 23.78
N GLU A 9 2.86 16.17 23.54
CA GLU A 9 3.26 15.69 22.21
C GLU A 9 2.07 15.88 21.27
N GLU A 10 2.13 16.90 20.44
CA GLU A 10 1.23 17.08 19.29
C GLU A 10 1.54 15.99 18.25
N GLY A 11 1.01 14.81 18.47
CA GLY A 11 0.88 13.80 17.44
C GLY A 11 -0.06 14.34 16.36
N ASN A 12 0.50 14.63 15.19
CA ASN A 12 -0.24 15.02 14.00
C ASN A 12 -1.11 13.83 13.52
N THR A 13 -2.21 13.62 14.22
CA THR A 13 -3.24 12.65 13.84
C THR A 13 -4.04 13.32 12.74
N PHE A 14 -3.79 12.98 11.48
CA PHE A 14 -4.73 13.24 10.40
C PHE A 14 -6.06 12.61 10.83
N MET A 15 -7.00 13.46 11.27
CA MET A 15 -8.37 13.06 11.51
C MET A 15 -9.01 12.72 10.15
N THR A 16 -8.87 11.47 9.74
CA THR A 16 -9.72 10.94 8.68
C THR A 16 -11.12 10.86 9.25
N THR A 17 -12.02 11.73 8.78
CA THR A 17 -13.44 11.66 9.12
C THR A 17 -13.95 10.26 8.73
N PRO A 18 -14.63 9.55 9.64
CA PRO A 18 -15.12 8.21 9.33
C PRO A 18 -16.07 8.28 8.13
N VAL A 19 -15.85 7.40 7.16
CA VAL A 19 -16.70 7.32 5.95
C VAL A 19 -18.13 6.97 6.36
N SER A 20 -19.08 7.82 5.96
CA SER A 20 -20.49 7.66 6.34
C SER A 20 -21.14 6.46 5.63
N VAL A 21 -22.21 5.94 6.22
CA VAL A 21 -23.03 4.86 5.63
C VAL A 21 -23.56 5.25 4.25
N ASN A 22 -23.97 6.51 4.06
CA ASN A 22 -24.49 6.99 2.79
C ASN A 22 -23.42 7.00 1.70
N GLU A 23 -22.22 7.48 2.00
CA GLU A 23 -21.08 7.47 1.04
C GLU A 23 -20.73 6.05 0.60
N LYS A 24 -20.70 5.10 1.55
CA LYS A 24 -20.47 3.67 1.23
C LYS A 24 -21.57 3.12 0.30
N LYS A 25 -22.85 3.43 0.57
CA LYS A 25 -23.97 3.00 -0.26
C LYS A 25 -23.96 3.62 -1.65
N ASP A 26 -23.65 4.91 -1.74
CA ASP A 26 -23.57 5.63 -3.02
C ASP A 26 -22.42 5.08 -3.87
N PHE A 27 -21.30 4.77 -3.24
CA PHE A 27 -20.20 4.10 -3.90
C PHE A 27 -20.60 2.70 -4.44
N ILE A 28 -21.26 1.85 -3.63
CA ILE A 28 -21.68 0.52 -4.08
C ILE A 28 -22.70 0.63 -5.23
N ARG A 29 -23.65 1.56 -5.19
CA ARG A 29 -24.59 1.81 -6.30
C ARG A 29 -23.85 2.21 -7.57
N TRP A 30 -22.92 3.15 -7.46
CA TRP A 30 -22.08 3.56 -8.57
C TRP A 30 -21.27 2.37 -9.10
N PHE A 31 -20.63 1.60 -8.25
CA PHE A 31 -19.81 0.45 -8.60
C PHE A 31 -20.63 -0.62 -9.37
N LEU A 32 -21.79 -1.02 -8.86
CA LEU A 32 -22.66 -2.02 -9.49
C LEU A 32 -23.27 -1.54 -10.82
N ASN A 33 -23.39 -0.24 -11.03
CA ASN A 33 -23.87 0.33 -12.28
C ASN A 33 -22.76 0.40 -13.36
N HIS A 34 -21.49 0.44 -12.98
CA HIS A 34 -20.38 0.61 -13.92
C HIS A 34 -19.58 -0.67 -14.15
N TYR A 35 -19.62 -1.62 -13.23
CA TYR A 35 -18.83 -2.83 -13.28
C TYR A 35 -19.65 -4.08 -13.05
N GLN A 36 -19.29 -5.16 -13.75
CA GLN A 36 -19.91 -6.46 -13.59
C GLN A 36 -19.00 -7.39 -12.79
N LEU A 37 -19.46 -7.84 -11.64
CA LEU A 37 -18.75 -8.82 -10.80
C LEU A 37 -18.72 -10.20 -11.45
N LYS A 38 -17.62 -10.93 -11.30
CA LYS A 38 -17.45 -12.30 -11.82
C LYS A 38 -18.40 -13.31 -11.18
N ARG A 39 -18.86 -13.05 -9.95
CA ARG A 39 -19.79 -13.89 -9.22
C ARG A 39 -21.07 -13.11 -8.93
N ARG A 40 -22.21 -13.69 -9.30
CA ARG A 40 -23.53 -13.09 -9.05
C ARG A 40 -23.84 -12.97 -7.55
N GLU A 41 -23.37 -13.91 -6.76
CA GLU A 41 -23.54 -13.96 -5.31
C GLU A 41 -22.89 -12.74 -4.63
N CYS A 42 -21.80 -12.21 -5.19
CA CYS A 42 -21.17 -10.96 -4.70
C CYS A 42 -22.11 -9.76 -4.82
N VAL A 43 -22.92 -9.71 -5.89
CA VAL A 43 -23.94 -8.67 -6.05
C VAL A 43 -25.00 -8.79 -4.96
N TRP A 44 -25.40 -10.01 -4.59
CA TRP A 44 -26.36 -10.24 -3.50
C TRP A 44 -25.81 -9.78 -2.16
N ILE A 45 -24.53 -10.08 -1.89
CA ILE A 45 -23.84 -9.64 -0.66
C ILE A 45 -23.84 -8.11 -0.59
N LEU A 46 -23.41 -7.42 -1.65
CA LEU A 46 -23.35 -5.94 -1.66
C LEU A 46 -24.75 -5.32 -1.51
N ASN A 47 -25.76 -5.85 -2.20
CA ASN A 47 -27.15 -5.37 -2.07
C ASN A 47 -27.70 -5.61 -0.66
N TYR A 48 -27.39 -6.74 -0.05
CA TYR A 48 -27.79 -7.05 1.31
C TYR A 48 -27.17 -6.08 2.32
N LEU A 49 -25.87 -5.77 2.17
CA LEU A 49 -25.18 -4.79 3.01
C LEU A 49 -25.82 -3.39 2.84
N MET A 50 -26.11 -2.97 1.60
CA MET A 50 -26.77 -1.68 1.34
C MET A 50 -28.17 -1.57 1.97
N SER A 51 -28.89 -2.69 2.11
CA SER A 51 -30.23 -2.70 2.69
C SER A 51 -30.26 -2.69 4.23
N HIS A 52 -29.09 -2.78 4.88
CA HIS A 52 -28.97 -2.86 6.34
C HIS A 52 -27.91 -1.86 6.85
N ASP A 53 -28.37 -0.71 7.35
CA ASP A 53 -27.51 0.39 7.80
C ASP A 53 -26.52 -0.03 8.89
N GLN A 54 -26.98 -0.80 9.87
CA GLN A 54 -26.15 -1.34 10.96
C GLN A 54 -24.99 -2.21 10.45
N LEU A 55 -25.25 -3.03 9.40
CA LEU A 55 -24.19 -3.79 8.77
C LEU A 55 -23.25 -2.91 7.94
N MET A 56 -23.79 -1.90 7.26
CA MET A 56 -23.00 -0.98 6.45
C MET A 56 -22.07 -0.12 7.33
N GLU A 57 -22.42 0.18 8.56
CA GLU A 57 -21.51 0.81 9.53
C GLU A 57 -20.25 -0.02 9.76
N LYS A 58 -20.40 -1.35 9.80
CA LYS A 58 -19.31 -2.33 10.00
C LYS A 58 -18.51 -2.66 8.74
N VAL A 59 -18.92 -2.16 7.58
CA VAL A 59 -18.19 -2.37 6.31
C VAL A 59 -17.05 -1.37 6.19
N HIS A 60 -15.86 -1.88 5.88
CA HIS A 60 -14.66 -1.10 5.58
C HIS A 60 -14.10 -1.50 4.22
N PHE A 61 -13.96 -0.54 3.31
CA PHE A 61 -13.28 -0.79 2.04
C PHE A 61 -11.78 -0.59 2.25
N VAL A 62 -11.00 -1.64 1.98
CA VAL A 62 -9.55 -1.66 2.27
C VAL A 62 -8.79 -2.33 1.13
N GLU A 63 -7.49 -2.07 1.07
CA GLU A 63 -6.55 -2.92 0.33
C GLU A 63 -6.11 -4.12 1.18
N ASN A 64 -5.74 -5.22 0.49
CA ASN A 64 -5.24 -6.44 1.13
C ASN A 64 -6.19 -7.00 2.21
N ALA A 65 -7.46 -7.17 1.85
CA ALA A 65 -8.49 -7.70 2.75
C ALA A 65 -8.16 -9.12 3.27
N GLU A 66 -7.27 -9.85 2.61
CA GLU A 66 -6.77 -11.16 3.09
C GLU A 66 -6.00 -11.09 4.42
N LYS A 67 -5.54 -9.90 4.82
CA LYS A 67 -4.85 -9.68 6.11
C LYS A 67 -5.81 -9.35 7.25
N CYS A 68 -7.08 -9.16 6.94
CA CYS A 68 -8.10 -8.81 7.92
C CYS A 68 -8.74 -10.05 8.54
N PRO A 69 -9.22 -9.96 9.79
CA PRO A 69 -9.87 -11.10 10.48
C PRO A 69 -11.09 -11.62 9.73
N ARG A 70 -11.81 -10.73 9.03
CA ARG A 70 -13.00 -11.05 8.24
C ARG A 70 -12.98 -10.26 6.93
N GLY A 71 -12.22 -10.79 5.96
CA GLY A 71 -11.96 -10.13 4.68
C GLY A 71 -12.73 -10.75 3.52
N LEU A 72 -13.25 -9.90 2.62
CA LEU A 72 -13.86 -10.31 1.35
C LEU A 72 -13.08 -9.68 0.19
N ILE A 73 -12.72 -10.51 -0.79
CA ILE A 73 -12.16 -10.05 -2.06
C ILE A 73 -13.17 -10.38 -3.15
N MET A 74 -13.57 -9.37 -3.91
CA MET A 74 -14.51 -9.51 -5.03
C MET A 74 -13.91 -8.86 -6.28
N SER A 75 -13.94 -9.57 -7.40
CA SER A 75 -13.35 -9.09 -8.64
C SER A 75 -14.37 -8.99 -9.76
N THR A 76 -14.21 -7.98 -10.60
CA THR A 76 -15.00 -7.74 -11.79
C THR A 76 -14.43 -8.47 -13.01
N HIS A 77 -15.22 -8.58 -14.08
CA HIS A 77 -14.78 -9.22 -15.32
C HIS A 77 -13.66 -8.49 -16.04
N CYS A 78 -13.44 -7.20 -15.76
CA CYS A 78 -12.43 -6.38 -16.43
C CYS A 78 -11.01 -6.54 -15.87
N VAL A 79 -10.80 -7.40 -14.88
CA VAL A 79 -9.47 -7.70 -14.29
C VAL A 79 -9.23 -9.20 -14.23
N ASP A 80 -7.97 -9.62 -14.34
CA ASP A 80 -7.56 -11.03 -14.25
C ASP A 80 -7.23 -11.45 -12.83
N GLU A 81 -8.16 -11.18 -11.91
CA GLU A 81 -8.06 -11.52 -10.50
C GLU A 81 -9.04 -12.63 -10.12
N VAL A 82 -8.80 -13.26 -8.97
CA VAL A 82 -9.71 -14.32 -8.49
C VAL A 82 -11.13 -13.78 -8.31
N PRO A 83 -12.15 -14.53 -8.75
CA PRO A 83 -13.53 -14.05 -8.73
C PRO A 83 -14.04 -13.65 -7.35
N PHE A 84 -13.74 -14.46 -6.34
CA PHE A 84 -14.19 -14.27 -4.97
C PHE A 84 -13.31 -15.03 -3.98
N ARG A 85 -13.02 -14.43 -2.85
CA ARG A 85 -12.45 -15.07 -1.65
C ARG A 85 -13.05 -14.45 -0.40
N PHE A 86 -13.28 -15.30 0.59
CA PHE A 86 -13.64 -14.88 1.93
C PHE A 86 -12.64 -15.47 2.92
N TYR A 87 -12.14 -14.61 3.78
CA TYR A 87 -11.22 -14.96 4.86
C TYR A 87 -11.91 -14.73 6.18
N LYS A 88 -11.85 -15.69 7.07
CA LYS A 88 -12.29 -15.56 8.46
C LYS A 88 -11.26 -16.25 9.34
N GLU A 89 -10.56 -15.48 10.16
CA GLU A 89 -9.44 -15.97 10.97
C GLU A 89 -8.40 -16.71 10.10
N ASN A 90 -8.25 -18.02 10.29
CA ASN A 90 -7.30 -18.87 9.55
C ASN A 90 -7.97 -19.67 8.41
N VAL A 91 -9.25 -19.41 8.12
CA VAL A 91 -10.01 -20.14 7.10
C VAL A 91 -10.22 -19.26 5.87
N MET A 92 -9.91 -19.80 4.70
CA MET A 92 -10.24 -19.20 3.41
C MET A 92 -11.23 -20.06 2.65
N THR A 93 -12.26 -19.43 2.07
CA THR A 93 -13.23 -20.09 1.21
C THR A 93 -13.50 -19.28 -0.06
N THR A 94 -13.82 -19.98 -1.13
CA THR A 94 -14.29 -19.40 -2.39
C THR A 94 -15.81 -19.50 -2.57
N ASP A 95 -16.49 -20.03 -1.54
CA ASP A 95 -17.93 -20.22 -1.50
C ASP A 95 -18.62 -18.93 -1.01
N ALA A 96 -19.18 -18.18 -1.95
CA ALA A 96 -19.84 -16.92 -1.65
C ALA A 96 -21.16 -17.08 -0.88
N GLU A 97 -21.85 -18.21 -1.02
CA GLU A 97 -23.09 -18.49 -0.27
C GLU A 97 -22.79 -18.70 1.22
N LYS A 98 -21.74 -19.47 1.55
CA LYS A 98 -21.30 -19.63 2.94
C LYS A 98 -20.90 -18.30 3.57
N SER A 99 -20.21 -17.46 2.80
CA SER A 99 -19.83 -16.13 3.24
C SER A 99 -21.03 -15.23 3.47
N PHE A 100 -22.04 -15.31 2.63
CA PHE A 100 -23.30 -14.60 2.82
C PHE A 100 -24.04 -15.06 4.09
N HIS A 101 -24.05 -16.35 4.39
CA HIS A 101 -24.63 -16.88 5.63
C HIS A 101 -23.86 -16.38 6.86
N ASP A 102 -22.52 -16.37 6.79
CA ASP A 102 -21.70 -15.82 7.87
C ASP A 102 -22.02 -14.34 8.14
N ILE A 103 -22.15 -13.52 7.10
CA ILE A 103 -22.49 -12.09 7.20
C ILE A 103 -23.86 -11.90 7.88
N ARG A 104 -24.83 -12.74 7.56
CA ARG A 104 -26.18 -12.67 8.15
C ARG A 104 -26.22 -13.05 9.62
N LEU A 105 -25.39 -14.00 10.03
CA LEU A 105 -25.39 -14.53 11.41
C LEU A 105 -24.54 -13.67 12.35
N ASN A 106 -23.43 -13.13 11.87
CA ASN A 106 -22.45 -12.38 12.67
C ASN A 106 -22.51 -10.89 12.30
N ARG A 107 -23.57 -10.22 12.71
CA ARG A 107 -23.87 -8.82 12.31
C ARG A 107 -23.05 -7.77 13.05
N ASP A 108 -22.49 -8.13 14.19
CA ASP A 108 -21.75 -7.21 15.05
C ASP A 108 -20.24 -7.17 14.73
N GLU A 109 -19.78 -8.07 13.86
CA GLU A 109 -18.38 -8.14 13.44
C GLU A 109 -18.10 -7.21 12.26
N ASP A 110 -16.94 -6.54 12.29
CA ASP A 110 -16.47 -5.72 11.18
C ASP A 110 -16.19 -6.57 9.94
N ILE A 111 -16.46 -5.99 8.77
CA ILE A 111 -16.31 -6.62 7.46
C ILE A 111 -15.39 -5.77 6.61
N TYR A 112 -14.30 -6.36 6.13
CA TYR A 112 -13.30 -5.69 5.31
C TYR A 112 -13.44 -6.14 3.86
N ILE A 113 -13.71 -5.22 2.94
CA ILE A 113 -14.00 -5.53 1.55
C ILE A 113 -12.95 -4.92 0.64
N GLN A 114 -12.35 -5.75 -0.20
CA GLN A 114 -11.51 -5.35 -1.31
C GLN A 114 -12.24 -5.59 -2.62
N LEU A 115 -12.35 -4.55 -3.45
CA LEU A 115 -12.94 -4.64 -4.78
C LEU A 115 -11.85 -4.48 -5.84
N ASN A 116 -11.70 -5.49 -6.68
CA ASN A 116 -10.75 -5.49 -7.79
C ASN A 116 -11.48 -5.17 -9.09
N PHE A 117 -11.20 -4.01 -9.67
CA PHE A 117 -11.77 -3.55 -10.94
C PHE A 117 -10.76 -2.69 -11.69
N TYR A 118 -10.98 -2.45 -12.97
CA TYR A 118 -10.07 -1.69 -13.81
C TYR A 118 -9.86 -0.28 -13.28
N ALA A 119 -8.59 0.12 -13.17
CA ALA A 119 -8.17 1.42 -12.65
C ALA A 119 -8.71 1.74 -11.23
N SER A 120 -8.90 0.74 -10.37
CA SER A 120 -9.34 0.93 -8.97
C SER A 120 -8.49 1.97 -8.21
N ASN A 121 -7.17 1.97 -8.42
CA ASN A 121 -6.22 2.90 -7.78
C ASN A 121 -6.36 4.35 -8.27
N GLN A 122 -7.05 4.58 -9.40
CA GLN A 122 -7.29 5.91 -9.97
C GLN A 122 -8.75 6.36 -9.80
N SER A 123 -9.59 5.53 -9.21
CA SER A 123 -11.00 5.83 -8.99
C SER A 123 -11.18 6.76 -7.79
N HIS A 124 -11.59 7.99 -8.05
CA HIS A 124 -11.91 8.96 -7.00
C HIS A 124 -13.07 8.47 -6.11
N GLN A 125 -14.03 7.76 -6.69
CA GLN A 125 -15.18 7.20 -5.96
C GLN A 125 -14.73 6.11 -4.98
N TYR A 126 -13.77 5.27 -5.38
CA TYR A 126 -13.24 4.24 -4.50
C TYR A 126 -12.34 4.85 -3.42
N ALA A 127 -11.46 5.76 -3.79
CA ALA A 127 -10.58 6.46 -2.86
C ALA A 127 -11.36 7.23 -1.77
N ALA A 128 -12.55 7.74 -2.08
CA ALA A 128 -13.39 8.46 -1.12
C ALA A 128 -13.96 7.57 0.00
N VAL A 129 -14.10 6.26 -0.23
CA VAL A 129 -14.65 5.30 0.74
C VAL A 129 -13.61 4.31 1.28
N GLN A 130 -12.42 4.29 0.67
CA GLN A 130 -11.33 3.40 1.06
C GLN A 130 -10.66 3.93 2.33
N VAL A 131 -10.39 3.04 3.27
CA VAL A 131 -9.69 3.34 4.51
C VAL A 131 -8.41 2.52 4.61
N ASP A 132 -7.46 3.01 5.38
CA ASP A 132 -6.23 2.26 5.65
C ASP A 132 -6.55 0.95 6.35
N ASN A 133 -5.93 -0.13 5.88
CA ASN A 133 -6.12 -1.44 6.48
C ASN A 133 -5.37 -1.51 7.83
N PRO A 134 -6.10 -1.59 8.97
CA PRO A 134 -5.49 -1.56 10.30
C PRO A 134 -4.65 -2.81 10.60
N PHE A 135 -4.82 -3.90 9.83
CA PHE A 135 -4.10 -5.16 10.00
C PHE A 135 -2.87 -5.27 9.07
N MET A 136 -2.68 -4.30 8.20
CA MET A 136 -1.38 -4.15 7.55
C MET A 136 -0.41 -3.67 8.62
N ALA A 137 0.70 -4.40 8.78
CA ALA A 137 1.84 -3.85 9.51
C ALA A 137 2.04 -2.43 9.01
N LYS A 138 1.94 -1.44 9.91
CA LYS A 138 2.11 -0.01 9.55
C LYS A 138 3.22 0.04 8.54
N LYS A 139 2.96 0.55 7.33
CA LYS A 139 4.00 0.85 6.35
C LYS A 139 5.15 1.35 7.19
N ILE A 140 6.26 0.61 7.22
CA ILE A 140 7.41 0.99 8.03
C ILE A 140 7.62 2.45 7.67
N GLN A 141 7.25 3.36 8.57
CA GLN A 141 7.62 4.75 8.41
C GLN A 141 9.13 4.65 8.43
N ILE A 142 9.72 4.68 7.22
CA ILE A 142 11.17 4.68 7.07
C ILE A 142 11.60 5.84 7.95
N SER A 143 12.17 5.50 9.09
CA SER A 143 12.63 6.49 10.05
C SER A 143 13.50 7.46 9.29
N GLU A 144 13.46 8.75 9.60
CA GLU A 144 14.38 9.74 9.02
C GLU A 144 15.83 9.24 9.11
N LYS A 145 16.15 8.48 10.16
CA LYS A 145 17.44 7.79 10.29
C LYS A 145 17.68 6.74 9.21
N ASP A 146 16.68 5.91 8.91
CA ASP A 146 16.82 4.86 7.88
C ASP A 146 16.92 5.48 6.49
N LYS A 147 16.22 6.60 6.25
CA LYS A 147 16.32 7.38 5.03
C LYS A 147 17.71 7.98 4.88
N MET A 148 18.26 8.61 5.94
CA MET A 148 19.62 9.13 5.94
C MET A 148 20.66 8.03 5.71
N ILE A 149 20.49 6.86 6.35
CA ILE A 149 21.40 5.72 6.16
C ILE A 149 21.34 5.22 4.70
N ALA A 150 20.15 5.11 4.12
CA ALA A 150 19.98 4.69 2.73
C ALA A 150 20.60 5.72 1.76
N GLU A 151 20.40 7.01 1.98
CA GLU A 151 21.01 8.09 1.20
C GLU A 151 22.54 8.05 1.31
N GLN A 152 23.08 7.88 2.50
CA GLN A 152 24.52 7.80 2.72
C GLN A 152 25.13 6.55 2.08
N PHE A 153 24.43 5.41 2.14
CA PHE A 153 24.84 4.19 1.44
C PHE A 153 24.86 4.38 -0.07
N LEU A 154 23.87 5.07 -0.63
CA LEU A 154 23.80 5.37 -2.06
C LEU A 154 24.98 6.26 -2.50
N VAL A 155 25.25 7.35 -1.75
CA VAL A 155 26.37 8.24 -2.01
C VAL A 155 27.70 7.49 -1.98
N ASN A 156 27.94 6.71 -0.93
CA ASN A 156 29.17 5.90 -0.80
C ASN A 156 29.31 4.87 -1.93
N SER A 157 28.21 4.28 -2.39
CA SER A 157 28.21 3.32 -3.49
C SER A 157 28.55 3.99 -4.83
N ILE A 158 28.02 5.17 -5.08
CA ILE A 158 28.33 5.97 -6.28
C ILE A 158 29.79 6.39 -6.27
N GLU A 159 30.32 6.91 -5.16
CA GLU A 159 31.73 7.28 -5.03
C GLU A 159 32.67 6.08 -5.26
N LYS A 160 32.35 4.94 -4.66
CA LYS A 160 33.11 3.71 -4.88
C LYS A 160 33.12 3.31 -6.34
N PHE A 161 31.95 3.31 -7.00
CA PHE A 161 31.83 3.00 -8.41
C PHE A 161 32.66 3.96 -9.30
N GLN A 162 32.62 5.26 -9.00
CA GLN A 162 33.41 6.27 -9.73
C GLN A 162 34.92 6.04 -9.53
N LYS A 163 35.37 5.76 -8.30
CA LYS A 163 36.77 5.46 -7.99
C LYS A 163 37.24 4.19 -8.71
N ASP A 164 36.45 3.13 -8.71
CA ASP A 164 36.80 1.89 -9.39
C ASP A 164 36.81 2.05 -10.91
N ARG A 165 35.89 2.84 -11.47
CA ARG A 165 35.89 3.17 -12.89
C ARG A 165 37.13 3.98 -13.32
N LEU A 166 37.53 4.97 -12.49
CA LEU A 166 38.74 5.76 -12.75
C LEU A 166 40.01 4.88 -12.69
N LYS A 167 40.11 3.93 -11.76
CA LYS A 167 41.25 2.99 -11.71
C LYS A 167 41.35 2.15 -12.97
N GLN A 168 40.19 1.62 -13.46
CA GLN A 168 40.21 0.85 -14.72
C GLN A 168 40.71 1.70 -15.90
N LEU A 169 40.26 2.97 -16.01
CA LEU A 169 40.69 3.87 -17.06
C LEU A 169 42.19 4.23 -16.93
N ILE A 170 42.71 4.32 -15.71
CA ILE A 170 44.12 4.55 -15.44
C ILE A 170 44.94 3.34 -15.90
N ASP A 171 44.50 2.11 -15.63
CA ASP A 171 45.14 0.87 -16.07
C ASP A 171 45.13 0.77 -17.61
N GLU A 172 44.03 1.10 -18.28
CA GLU A 172 43.92 1.17 -19.73
C GLU A 172 44.87 2.23 -20.35
N ALA A 173 44.99 3.40 -19.70
CA ALA A 173 45.95 4.44 -20.15
C ALA A 173 47.39 4.02 -19.97
N LEU A 174 47.74 3.25 -18.93
CA LEU A 174 49.06 2.67 -18.72
C LEU A 174 49.38 1.64 -19.81
N ASP A 175 48.44 0.72 -20.10
CA ASP A 175 48.62 -0.33 -21.11
C ASP A 175 48.79 0.23 -22.52
N SER A 176 48.08 1.36 -22.82
CA SER A 176 48.21 2.06 -24.12
C SER A 176 49.41 2.99 -24.22
N GLY A 177 50.09 3.27 -23.09
CA GLY A 177 51.23 4.20 -23.04
C GLY A 177 50.84 5.67 -23.16
N ASP A 178 49.54 6.01 -22.97
CA ASP A 178 49.05 7.40 -23.06
C ASP A 178 49.35 8.16 -21.76
N ARG A 179 50.42 8.88 -21.76
CA ARG A 179 50.97 9.57 -20.60
C ARG A 179 50.13 10.78 -20.19
N GLU A 180 49.51 11.48 -21.14
CA GLU A 180 48.67 12.66 -20.85
C GLU A 180 47.36 12.24 -20.21
N LEU A 181 46.72 11.21 -20.76
CA LEU A 181 45.48 10.65 -20.21
C LEU A 181 45.70 10.06 -18.78
N PHE A 182 46.81 9.36 -18.59
CA PHE A 182 47.21 8.82 -17.28
C PHE A 182 47.34 9.93 -16.22
N GLN A 183 48.03 11.01 -16.53
CA GLN A 183 48.16 12.14 -15.60
C GLN A 183 46.82 12.77 -15.25
N THR A 184 46.01 13.05 -16.26
CA THR A 184 44.67 13.64 -16.08
C THR A 184 43.75 12.78 -15.19
N LEU A 185 43.71 11.49 -15.43
CA LEU A 185 42.88 10.56 -14.66
C LEU A 185 43.36 10.36 -13.21
N THR A 186 44.70 10.36 -13.04
CA THR A 186 45.31 10.26 -11.70
C THR A 186 45.03 11.51 -10.86
N GLU A 187 45.05 12.70 -11.44
CA GLU A 187 44.66 13.92 -10.74
C GLU A 187 43.18 13.92 -10.33
N LYS A 188 42.29 13.47 -11.23
CA LYS A 188 40.88 13.29 -10.90
C LYS A 188 40.65 12.31 -9.75
N LEU A 189 41.37 11.19 -9.73
CA LEU A 189 41.27 10.22 -8.64
C LEU A 189 41.74 10.79 -7.32
N LYS A 190 42.82 11.58 -7.29
CA LYS A 190 43.33 12.28 -6.10
C LYS A 190 42.32 13.29 -5.58
N MET A 191 41.65 14.06 -6.45
CA MET A 191 40.58 15.00 -6.02
C MET A 191 39.42 14.29 -5.34
N LEU A 192 39.01 13.10 -5.82
CA LEU A 192 37.93 12.29 -5.23
C LEU A 192 38.34 11.56 -3.94
N GLN A 193 39.63 11.52 -3.60
CA GLN A 193 40.11 10.92 -2.36
C GLN A 193 40.25 11.94 -1.23
N ASN A 194 40.35 13.23 -1.57
CA ASN A 194 40.56 14.33 -0.62
C ASN A 194 39.26 15.08 -0.24
N ASN A 195 38.12 14.68 -0.79
CA ASN A 195 36.79 15.14 -0.40
C ASN A 195 36.12 14.10 0.51
#